data_33b98a54a60954c50e1806505cdc5280
#
_entry.id   33b98a54a60954c50e1806505cdc5280
#
_cell.length_a   1.000
_cell.length_b   1.000
_cell.length_c   1.000
_cell.angle_alpha   90.00
_cell.angle_beta   90.00
_cell.angle_gamma   90.00
#
_symmetry.space_group_name_H-M   'P 1'
#
loop_
_entity.id
_entity.type
_entity.pdbx_description
1 polymer ?
#
loop_
_entity_poly.entity_id
_entity_poly.type
_entity_poly.pdbx_seq_one_letter_code
_entity_poly.pdbx_strand_id
1 'polypeptide(L)'
;MATATLAGITVERDDEGYLKNPNDWTEEMAPELAKEMGIDTLTDEHWKVIRFMRQDFQEKGQVPTIRRMKVAGGIPVKDLYNLFPKGPAKKAAYIAGLGKPHGCI
;
A
#
# COMPACT_ATOMS: atom_id res chain seq x y z
N MET A 1 -16.56 7.92 -9.34
CA MET A 1 -15.12 7.79 -9.68
C MET A 1 -14.44 9.12 -9.50
N ALA A 2 -13.32 9.10 -8.84
CA ALA A 2 -12.56 10.31 -8.61
C ALA A 2 -11.21 10.22 -9.31
N THR A 3 -10.72 11.36 -9.77
CA THR A 3 -9.37 11.45 -10.30
C THR A 3 -8.54 12.30 -9.34
N ALA A 4 -7.25 12.06 -9.33
CA ALA A 4 -6.33 12.84 -8.51
C ALA A 4 -5.00 12.95 -9.24
N THR A 5 -4.25 13.99 -8.93
CA THR A 5 -2.92 14.16 -9.48
C THR A 5 -1.92 13.79 -8.39
N LEU A 6 -1.12 12.76 -8.64
CA LEU A 6 -0.09 12.29 -7.73
C LEU A 6 1.24 12.33 -8.47
N ALA A 7 2.23 12.98 -7.88
CA ALA A 7 3.56 13.13 -8.48
C ALA A 7 3.48 13.66 -9.92
N GLY A 8 2.52 14.54 -10.18
CA GLY A 8 2.34 15.12 -11.51
C GLY A 8 1.60 14.25 -12.51
N ILE A 9 1.12 13.10 -12.08
CA ILE A 9 0.41 12.15 -12.95
C ILE A 9 -1.04 12.04 -12.52
N THR A 10 -1.97 12.14 -13.47
CA THR A 10 -3.39 12.01 -13.15
C THR A 10 -3.77 10.53 -13.13
N VAL A 11 -4.37 10.10 -12.02
CA VAL A 11 -4.77 8.71 -11.82
C VAL A 11 -6.22 8.66 -11.38
N GLU A 12 -6.86 7.50 -11.58
CA GLU A 12 -8.21 7.26 -11.10
C GLU A 12 -8.16 6.59 -9.73
N ARG A 13 -9.08 6.99 -8.86
CA ARG A 13 -9.20 6.44 -7.52
C ARG A 13 -10.62 5.96 -7.30
N ASP A 14 -10.77 4.96 -6.43
CA ASP A 14 -12.10 4.48 -6.07
C ASP A 14 -12.71 5.37 -4.97
N ASP A 15 -13.91 5.02 -4.50
CA ASP A 15 -14.62 5.80 -3.50
C ASP A 15 -13.87 5.93 -2.19
N GLU A 16 -12.98 5.00 -1.90
CA GLU A 16 -12.18 5.00 -0.68
C GLU A 16 -10.80 5.62 -0.88
N GLY A 17 -10.49 6.06 -2.10
CA GLY A 17 -9.22 6.70 -2.42
C GLY A 17 -8.13 5.78 -2.92
N TYR A 18 -8.38 4.48 -2.99
CA TYR A 18 -7.39 3.55 -3.53
C TYR A 18 -7.25 3.74 -5.04
N LEU A 19 -6.04 3.53 -5.55
CA LEU A 19 -5.81 3.56 -6.99
C LEU A 19 -6.58 2.43 -7.66
N LYS A 20 -7.31 2.77 -8.72
CA LYS A 20 -8.07 1.77 -9.46
C LYS A 20 -7.17 0.85 -10.28
N ASN A 21 -6.09 1.41 -10.83
CA ASN A 21 -5.15 0.65 -11.64
C ASN A 21 -3.78 0.64 -10.98
N PRO A 22 -3.36 -0.52 -10.44
CA PRO A 22 -2.03 -0.60 -9.81
C PRO A 22 -0.88 -0.26 -10.75
N ASN A 23 -1.08 -0.40 -12.05
CA ASN A 23 -0.03 -0.09 -13.02
C ASN A 23 0.21 1.40 -13.19
N ASP A 24 -0.70 2.24 -12.73
CA ASP A 24 -0.53 3.69 -12.78
C ASP A 24 0.38 4.20 -11.66
N TRP A 25 0.65 3.38 -10.67
CA TRP A 25 1.44 3.77 -9.50
C TRP A 25 2.92 3.92 -9.85
N THR A 26 3.54 4.97 -9.30
CA THR A 26 4.98 5.15 -9.35
C THR A 26 5.49 5.33 -7.92
N GLU A 27 6.80 5.13 -7.74
CA GLU A 27 7.40 5.28 -6.40
C GLU A 27 7.23 6.70 -5.85
N GLU A 28 7.22 7.68 -6.72
CA GLU A 28 7.05 9.08 -6.31
C GLU A 28 5.68 9.36 -5.71
N MET A 29 4.69 8.52 -6.03
CA MET A 29 3.34 8.68 -5.47
C MET A 29 3.26 8.21 -4.02
N ALA A 30 4.13 7.28 -3.62
CA ALA A 30 4.06 6.69 -2.29
C ALA A 30 4.15 7.71 -1.16
N PRO A 31 5.09 8.68 -1.17
CA PRO A 31 5.14 9.68 -0.11
C PRO A 31 3.87 10.52 -0.02
N GLU A 32 3.25 10.84 -1.16
CA GLU A 32 2.03 11.63 -1.17
C GLU A 32 0.86 10.84 -0.60
N LEU A 33 0.75 9.57 -0.98
CA LEU A 33 -0.28 8.68 -0.44
C LEU A 33 -0.06 8.43 1.06
N ALA A 34 1.20 8.33 1.48
CA ALA A 34 1.54 8.13 2.88
C ALA A 34 1.07 9.31 3.73
N LYS A 35 1.22 10.53 3.24
CA LYS A 35 0.76 11.70 3.96
C LYS A 35 -0.75 11.69 4.17
N GLU A 36 -1.49 11.21 3.20
CA GLU A 36 -2.94 11.05 3.33
C GLU A 36 -3.31 10.09 4.44
N MET A 37 -2.45 9.11 4.72
CA MET A 37 -2.65 8.13 5.78
C MET A 37 -2.03 8.55 7.12
N GLY A 38 -1.49 9.77 7.19
CA GLY A 38 -0.90 10.26 8.42
C GLY A 38 0.56 9.86 8.63
N ILE A 39 1.22 9.40 7.58
CA ILE A 39 2.62 8.99 7.64
C ILE A 39 3.46 10.06 6.94
N ASP A 40 4.27 10.78 7.71
CA ASP A 40 5.04 11.90 7.17
C ASP A 40 6.25 11.46 6.35
N THR A 41 6.90 10.38 6.76
CA THR A 41 8.12 9.91 6.12
C THR A 41 8.09 8.41 5.93
N LEU A 42 8.45 7.95 4.73
CA LEU A 42 8.61 6.53 4.46
C LEU A 42 10.06 6.15 4.71
N THR A 43 10.27 5.24 5.67
CA THR A 43 11.59 4.73 5.99
C THR A 43 11.90 3.52 5.09
N ASP A 44 13.13 3.02 5.19
CA ASP A 44 13.51 1.83 4.43
C ASP A 44 12.60 0.64 4.76
N GLU A 45 12.15 0.56 6.01
CA GLU A 45 11.25 -0.53 6.41
C GLU A 45 9.87 -0.40 5.81
N HIS A 46 9.36 0.83 5.68
CA HIS A 46 8.12 1.07 4.96
C HIS A 46 8.26 0.61 3.51
N TRP A 47 9.36 0.96 2.87
CA TRP A 47 9.60 0.57 1.49
C TRP A 47 9.72 -0.92 1.31
N LYS A 48 10.31 -1.61 2.29
CA LYS A 48 10.39 -3.07 2.26
C LYS A 48 9.00 -3.70 2.19
N VAL A 49 8.07 -3.18 3.00
CA VAL A 49 6.68 -3.66 3.00
C VAL A 49 6.01 -3.35 1.67
N ILE A 50 6.15 -2.12 1.19
CA ILE A 50 5.54 -1.68 -0.07
C ILE A 50 6.02 -2.54 -1.23
N ARG A 51 7.31 -2.77 -1.32
CA ARG A 51 7.89 -3.56 -2.41
C ARG A 51 7.43 -5.01 -2.34
N PHE A 52 7.39 -5.58 -1.16
CA PHE A 52 6.88 -6.94 -1.01
C PHE A 52 5.43 -7.03 -1.45
N MET A 53 4.61 -6.09 -1.04
CA MET A 53 3.19 -6.10 -1.40
C MET A 53 2.98 -6.04 -2.91
N ARG A 54 3.72 -5.17 -3.57
CA ARG A 54 3.59 -5.05 -5.03
C ARG A 54 4.09 -6.29 -5.75
N GLN A 55 5.22 -6.84 -5.31
CA GLN A 55 5.74 -8.07 -5.90
C GLN A 55 4.80 -9.23 -5.70
N ASP A 56 4.29 -9.40 -4.49
CA ASP A 56 3.36 -10.49 -4.18
C ASP A 56 2.06 -10.35 -4.98
N PHE A 57 1.58 -9.12 -5.12
CA PHE A 57 0.39 -8.85 -5.93
C PHE A 57 0.60 -9.25 -7.38
N GLN A 58 1.76 -8.96 -7.95
CA GLN A 58 2.06 -9.33 -9.33
C GLN A 58 2.09 -10.85 -9.51
N GLU A 59 2.59 -11.56 -8.52
CA GLU A 59 2.71 -13.01 -8.60
C GLU A 59 1.39 -13.73 -8.32
N LYS A 60 0.61 -13.22 -7.37
CA LYS A 60 -0.60 -13.90 -6.91
C LYS A 60 -1.90 -13.30 -7.41
N GLY A 61 -1.85 -12.07 -7.91
CA GLY A 61 -3.06 -11.37 -8.35
C GLY A 61 -3.95 -10.88 -7.23
N GLN A 62 -3.46 -10.92 -5.99
CA GLN A 62 -4.21 -10.49 -4.81
C GLN A 62 -3.33 -9.65 -3.90
N VAL A 63 -3.97 -8.70 -3.20
CA VAL A 63 -3.28 -7.89 -2.20
C VAL A 63 -2.94 -8.80 -1.01
N PRO A 64 -1.67 -8.84 -0.58
CA PRO A 64 -1.30 -9.71 0.53
C PRO A 64 -1.96 -9.32 1.84
N THR A 65 -2.30 -10.34 2.63
CA THR A 65 -2.84 -10.16 3.97
C THR A 65 -1.69 -9.95 4.96
N ILE A 66 -2.05 -9.56 6.19
CA ILE A 66 -1.05 -9.44 7.26
C ILE A 66 -0.33 -10.77 7.47
N ARG A 67 -1.10 -11.87 7.46
CA ARG A 67 -0.51 -13.19 7.63
C ARG A 67 0.49 -13.51 6.52
N ARG A 68 0.14 -13.16 5.29
CA ARG A 68 1.02 -13.37 4.13
C ARG A 68 2.31 -12.57 4.26
N MET A 69 2.20 -11.33 4.73
CA MET A 69 3.38 -10.49 4.93
C MET A 69 4.29 -11.06 6.00
N LYS A 70 3.72 -11.67 7.04
CA LYS A 70 4.51 -12.32 8.08
C LYS A 70 5.19 -13.58 7.57
N VAL A 71 4.42 -14.48 6.95
CA VAL A 71 4.91 -15.81 6.56
C VAL A 71 5.81 -15.75 5.34
N ALA A 72 5.37 -15.10 4.28
CA ALA A 72 6.13 -15.05 3.04
C ALA A 72 7.09 -13.87 2.97
N GLY A 73 6.72 -12.74 3.56
CA GLY A 73 7.54 -11.53 3.53
C GLY A 73 8.55 -11.44 4.64
N GLY A 74 8.40 -12.28 5.67
CA GLY A 74 9.29 -12.21 6.83
C GLY A 74 9.14 -10.93 7.65
N ILE A 75 7.98 -10.28 7.57
CA ILE A 75 7.74 -9.02 8.27
C ILE A 75 6.94 -9.31 9.53
N PRO A 76 7.49 -9.05 10.73
CA PRO A 76 6.74 -9.29 11.96
C PRO A 76 5.49 -8.43 12.03
N VAL A 77 4.41 -9.00 12.57
CA VAL A 77 3.14 -8.29 12.71
C VAL A 77 3.31 -7.01 13.53
N LYS A 78 4.12 -7.08 14.58
CA LYS A 78 4.40 -5.92 15.42
C LYS A 78 4.98 -4.77 14.61
N ASP A 79 5.90 -5.07 13.70
CA ASP A 79 6.51 -4.05 12.85
C ASP A 79 5.48 -3.45 11.90
N LEU A 80 4.58 -4.27 11.38
CA LEU A 80 3.52 -3.77 10.51
C LEU A 80 2.65 -2.74 11.23
N TYR A 81 2.28 -3.02 12.48
CA TYR A 81 1.47 -2.07 13.26
C TYR A 81 2.26 -0.82 13.64
N ASN A 82 3.57 -0.95 13.81
CA ASN A 82 4.41 0.22 14.09
C ASN A 82 4.58 1.11 12.87
N LEU A 83 4.74 0.50 11.71
CA LEU A 83 4.93 1.24 10.46
C LEU A 83 3.63 1.83 9.92
N PHE A 84 2.54 1.10 10.05
CA PHE A 84 1.22 1.50 9.54
C PHE A 84 0.18 1.34 10.65
N PRO A 85 0.12 2.28 11.59
CA PRO A 85 -0.80 2.17 12.74
C PRO A 85 -2.26 2.10 12.30
N LYS A 86 -3.06 1.34 13.04
CA LYS A 86 -4.51 1.27 12.83
C LYS A 86 -4.92 0.75 11.45
N GLY A 87 -4.51 -0.45 11.13
CA GLY A 87 -4.90 -1.10 9.88
C GLY A 87 -3.76 -1.17 8.89
N PRO A 88 -2.72 -1.92 9.25
CA PRO A 88 -1.51 -1.97 8.43
C PRO A 88 -1.74 -2.51 7.02
N ALA A 89 -2.60 -3.51 6.85
CA ALA A 89 -2.84 -4.05 5.51
C ALA A 89 -3.49 -3.01 4.61
N LYS A 90 -4.48 -2.29 5.11
CA LYS A 90 -5.17 -1.26 4.34
C LYS A 90 -4.25 -0.09 4.00
N LYS A 91 -3.53 0.42 4.99
CA LYS A 91 -2.65 1.57 4.77
C LYS A 91 -1.50 1.23 3.85
N ALA A 92 -0.90 0.07 4.04
CA ALA A 92 0.20 -0.35 3.16
C ALA A 92 -0.29 -0.53 1.73
N ALA A 93 -1.45 -1.15 1.53
CA ALA A 93 -2.01 -1.32 0.19
C ALA A 93 -2.32 0.03 -0.45
N TYR A 94 -2.86 0.97 0.32
CA TYR A 94 -3.17 2.31 -0.15
C TYR A 94 -1.91 3.00 -0.68
N ILE A 95 -0.86 2.97 0.12
CA ILE A 95 0.41 3.63 -0.21
C ILE A 95 1.12 2.92 -1.36
N ALA A 96 0.97 1.60 -1.44
CA ALA A 96 1.59 0.81 -2.49
C ALA A 96 0.84 0.88 -3.82
N GLY A 97 -0.27 1.61 -3.88
CA GLY A 97 -1.03 1.76 -5.11
C GLY A 97 -1.83 0.53 -5.49
N LEU A 98 -2.08 -0.35 -4.55
CA LEU A 98 -2.91 -1.53 -4.75
C LEU A 98 -4.34 -1.23 -4.32
N GLY A 99 -5.27 -2.09 -4.71
CA GLY A 99 -6.64 -1.94 -4.29
C GLY A 99 -6.85 -2.32 -2.82
N LYS A 100 -8.08 -2.18 -2.36
CA LYS A 100 -8.43 -2.53 -0.99
C LYS A 100 -8.20 -4.02 -0.76
N PRO A 101 -7.53 -4.40 0.34
CA PRO A 101 -7.33 -5.82 0.64
C PRO A 101 -8.64 -6.56 0.81
N HIS A 102 -8.67 -7.81 0.35
CA HIS A 102 -9.80 -8.68 0.54
C HIS A 102 -9.68 -9.43 1.87
N GLY A 103 -10.82 -9.68 2.50
CA GLY A 103 -10.86 -10.49 3.71
C GLY A 103 -10.43 -9.74 4.95
N CYS A 104 -10.05 -10.50 5.95
CA CYS A 104 -9.68 -9.96 7.24
C CYS A 104 -8.33 -9.28 7.19
N ILE A 105 -8.25 -8.24 7.92
CA ILE A 105 -7.05 -7.46 8.04
C ILE A 105 -6.42 -7.74 9.38
#